data_4aa4b8117838418c04b2673844f0036a
#
_entry.id   4aa4b8117838418c04b2673844f0036a
#
_cell.length_a   1.000
_cell.length_b   1.000
_cell.length_c   1.000
_cell.angle_alpha   90.00
_cell.angle_beta   90.00
_cell.angle_gamma   90.00
#
_symmetry.space_group_name_H-M   'P 1'
#
loop_
_entity.id
_entity.type
_entity.pdbx_description
1 polymer ?
#
loop_
_entity_poly.entity_id
_entity_poly.type
_entity_poly.pdbx_seq_one_letter_code
_entity_poly.pdbx_strand_id
1 'polypeptide(L)'
;NCVKYDLLKKDFGNENLVPLWVADMDFRTPDFIVNAIKKRLEHEIFGYTFDSDSYYNSIIEWVHYKHNWKIQREWLSYIPGIVKGIGFVLQCFTKPGDKVIIQPPVYHPFRIVPENMHREVVYNPLKTVDDIYEMDFENLESVIDEHCKVLILCNPHNPGGVVWKKDTLVKLAEVCAKHNILVISDEIHAEMAYPQYTHHPFATVSETAANCSITFMAPSKTFNIAGIVTSYSIIPNAEIREKFYSFMEAGEFNAGTVFAYTATEAAYTYGAEWLQQMRMYITENVRFVDEYCKSKLPKIKVYPPQASFLVWLDCRDLKLSQPELVSLFQDKAGLLLNDGSMFGPGGEGHMRLNIGCPRSVLSSALDALKKAIDKNCLLYTSPSPRD
;
A
#
# COMPACT_ATOMS: atom_id res chain seq x y z
N ASN A 1 -11.41 -19.29 0.83
CA ASN A 1 -10.82 -18.58 2.00
C ASN A 1 -10.24 -17.24 1.56
N CYS A 2 -11.11 -16.32 1.15
CA CYS A 2 -10.74 -14.96 0.75
C CYS A 2 -11.17 -13.96 1.82
N VAL A 3 -10.23 -13.22 2.42
CA VAL A 3 -10.52 -12.21 3.46
C VAL A 3 -11.55 -11.21 2.95
N LYS A 4 -11.40 -10.74 1.71
CA LYS A 4 -12.25 -9.72 1.11
C LYS A 4 -13.73 -10.10 1.06
N TYR A 5 -14.04 -11.38 0.82
CA TYR A 5 -15.42 -11.89 0.61
C TYR A 5 -15.91 -12.77 1.75
N ASP A 6 -15.11 -13.73 2.21
CA ASP A 6 -15.61 -14.79 3.10
C ASP A 6 -15.75 -14.34 4.55
N LEU A 7 -15.14 -13.19 4.91
CA LEU A 7 -15.26 -12.61 6.25
C LEU A 7 -16.41 -11.59 6.39
N LEU A 8 -17.12 -11.25 5.31
CA LEU A 8 -18.17 -10.22 5.33
C LEU A 8 -19.23 -10.50 6.42
N LYS A 9 -19.76 -11.72 6.47
CA LYS A 9 -20.78 -12.11 7.47
C LYS A 9 -20.23 -12.11 8.88
N LYS A 10 -19.00 -12.64 9.05
CA LYS A 10 -18.38 -12.79 10.37
C LYS A 10 -17.99 -11.44 10.97
N ASP A 11 -17.34 -10.58 10.18
CA ASP A 11 -16.73 -9.37 10.70
C ASP A 11 -17.65 -8.14 10.61
N PHE A 12 -18.64 -8.16 9.67
CA PHE A 12 -19.54 -7.03 9.40
C PHE A 12 -21.02 -7.40 9.50
N GLY A 13 -21.37 -8.65 9.84
CA GLY A 13 -22.74 -9.09 10.05
C GLY A 13 -23.61 -9.19 8.78
N ASN A 14 -23.07 -8.88 7.60
CA ASN A 14 -23.82 -8.84 6.34
C ASN A 14 -22.99 -9.40 5.18
N GLU A 15 -23.40 -10.54 4.64
CA GLU A 15 -22.74 -11.21 3.52
C GLU A 15 -23.04 -10.59 2.14
N ASN A 16 -24.02 -9.67 2.07
CA ASN A 16 -24.45 -9.04 0.81
C ASN A 16 -23.76 -7.70 0.53
N LEU A 17 -22.80 -7.28 1.35
CA LEU A 17 -22.04 -6.06 1.10
C LEU A 17 -21.18 -6.22 -0.16
N VAL A 18 -21.06 -5.15 -0.95
CA VAL A 18 -20.10 -5.07 -2.04
C VAL A 18 -18.72 -4.72 -1.46
N PRO A 19 -17.75 -5.65 -1.49
CA PRO A 19 -16.46 -5.45 -0.80
C PRO A 19 -15.49 -4.64 -1.66
N LEU A 20 -15.34 -3.36 -1.33
CA LEU A 20 -14.42 -2.43 -1.97
C LEU A 20 -13.36 -1.91 -0.96
N TRP A 21 -12.93 -2.77 -0.01
CA TRP A 21 -12.08 -2.43 1.15
C TRP A 21 -10.67 -3.02 1.11
N VAL A 22 -10.52 -4.34 1.10
CA VAL A 22 -9.20 -5.01 1.06
C VAL A 22 -8.47 -4.64 -0.21
N ALA A 23 -7.17 -4.36 -0.10
CA ALA A 23 -6.32 -4.02 -1.23
C ALA A 23 -5.90 -5.25 -2.07
N ASP A 24 -6.90 -6.01 -2.52
CA ASP A 24 -6.81 -7.07 -3.52
C ASP A 24 -7.70 -6.70 -4.71
N MET A 25 -7.28 -7.01 -5.92
CA MET A 25 -8.10 -6.78 -7.11
C MET A 25 -9.09 -7.92 -7.33
N ASP A 26 -10.20 -7.64 -8.01
CA ASP A 26 -11.19 -8.64 -8.43
C ASP A 26 -10.92 -9.16 -9.85
N PHE A 27 -9.70 -8.96 -10.33
CA PHE A 27 -9.20 -9.57 -11.56
C PHE A 27 -8.60 -10.93 -11.28
N ARG A 28 -8.73 -11.85 -12.22
CA ARG A 28 -8.06 -13.14 -12.12
C ARG A 28 -6.54 -12.95 -12.04
N THR A 29 -5.90 -13.75 -11.19
CA THR A 29 -4.43 -13.88 -11.23
C THR A 29 -4.00 -14.24 -12.64
N PRO A 30 -2.95 -13.60 -13.18
CA PRO A 30 -2.49 -13.87 -14.55
C PRO A 30 -2.23 -15.34 -14.82
N ASP A 31 -2.66 -15.81 -15.98
CA ASP A 31 -2.58 -17.23 -16.34
C ASP A 31 -1.13 -17.77 -16.35
N PHE A 32 -0.13 -16.94 -16.68
CA PHE A 32 1.27 -17.35 -16.65
C PHE A 32 1.75 -17.70 -15.23
N ILE A 33 1.26 -17.01 -14.18
CA ILE A 33 1.56 -17.35 -12.78
C ILE A 33 0.83 -18.62 -12.38
N VAL A 34 -0.46 -18.73 -12.71
CA VAL A 34 -1.27 -19.92 -12.39
C VAL A 34 -0.68 -21.15 -13.06
N ASN A 35 -0.26 -21.05 -14.33
CA ASN A 35 0.34 -22.14 -15.07
C ASN A 35 1.72 -22.54 -14.55
N ALA A 36 2.54 -21.58 -14.09
CA ALA A 36 3.82 -21.88 -13.45
C ALA A 36 3.62 -22.69 -12.15
N ILE A 37 2.63 -22.29 -11.32
CA ILE A 37 2.28 -23.04 -10.11
C ILE A 37 1.76 -24.44 -10.45
N LYS A 38 0.87 -24.58 -11.44
CA LYS A 38 0.38 -25.89 -11.91
C LYS A 38 1.52 -26.79 -12.36
N LYS A 39 2.45 -26.26 -13.17
CA LYS A 39 3.63 -26.98 -13.61
C LYS A 39 4.50 -27.43 -12.42
N ARG A 40 4.66 -26.58 -11.38
CA ARG A 40 5.40 -26.97 -10.17
C ARG A 40 4.68 -28.10 -9.40
N LEU A 41 3.36 -28.16 -9.43
CA LEU A 41 2.57 -29.23 -8.81
C LEU A 41 2.76 -30.61 -9.48
N GLU A 42 3.19 -30.67 -10.75
CA GLU A 42 3.51 -31.92 -11.43
C GLU A 42 4.66 -32.69 -10.75
N HIS A 43 5.50 -31.98 -10.01
CA HIS A 43 6.49 -32.58 -9.12
C HIS A 43 5.88 -32.70 -7.72
N GLU A 44 5.32 -33.86 -7.40
CA GLU A 44 4.49 -34.11 -6.20
C GLU A 44 5.26 -34.19 -4.87
N ILE A 45 6.56 -33.87 -4.84
CA ILE A 45 7.38 -33.85 -3.64
C ILE A 45 7.56 -32.39 -3.20
N PHE A 46 7.03 -32.05 -2.01
CA PHE A 46 7.10 -30.71 -1.41
C PHE A 46 8.09 -30.72 -0.24
N GLY A 47 9.34 -31.10 -0.54
CA GLY A 47 10.43 -31.04 0.40
C GLY A 47 10.94 -29.61 0.66
N TYR A 48 12.03 -29.49 1.42
CA TYR A 48 12.70 -28.20 1.60
C TYR A 48 13.07 -27.61 0.24
N THR A 49 12.89 -26.30 0.11
CA THR A 49 13.21 -25.54 -1.09
C THR A 49 14.29 -24.49 -0.81
N PHE A 50 14.85 -23.94 -1.86
CA PHE A 50 15.83 -22.86 -1.77
C PHE A 50 15.53 -21.79 -2.83
N ASP A 51 16.04 -20.62 -2.61
CA ASP A 51 15.96 -19.46 -3.50
C ASP A 51 16.97 -19.62 -4.64
N SER A 52 16.49 -19.99 -5.81
CA SER A 52 17.31 -20.25 -7.00
C SER A 52 17.91 -18.96 -7.60
N ASP A 53 18.99 -19.10 -8.37
CA ASP A 53 19.55 -18.00 -9.15
C ASP A 53 18.52 -17.43 -10.14
N SER A 54 17.66 -18.27 -10.73
CA SER A 54 16.59 -17.81 -11.64
C SER A 54 15.58 -16.92 -10.96
N TYR A 55 15.22 -17.22 -9.70
CA TYR A 55 14.36 -16.35 -8.87
C TYR A 55 14.98 -14.97 -8.70
N TYR A 56 16.24 -14.88 -8.27
CA TYR A 56 16.89 -13.59 -8.05
C TYR A 56 17.17 -12.84 -9.35
N ASN A 57 17.56 -13.54 -10.40
CA ASN A 57 17.77 -12.95 -11.72
C ASN A 57 16.47 -12.32 -12.25
N SER A 58 15.32 -12.97 -12.05
CA SER A 58 14.03 -12.39 -12.45
C SER A 58 13.72 -11.08 -11.72
N ILE A 59 14.08 -10.97 -10.44
CA ILE A 59 13.93 -9.72 -9.66
C ILE A 59 14.90 -8.65 -10.18
N ILE A 60 16.18 -9.00 -10.38
CA ILE A 60 17.21 -8.06 -10.86
C ILE A 60 16.83 -7.48 -12.22
N GLU A 61 16.43 -8.32 -13.15
CA GLU A 61 16.00 -7.92 -14.49
C GLU A 61 14.73 -7.06 -14.44
N TRP A 62 13.75 -7.44 -13.61
CA TRP A 62 12.53 -6.68 -13.44
C TRP A 62 12.77 -5.29 -12.87
N VAL A 63 13.52 -5.19 -11.78
CA VAL A 63 13.86 -3.91 -11.14
C VAL A 63 14.65 -3.02 -12.10
N HIS A 64 15.57 -3.59 -12.84
CA HIS A 64 16.29 -2.84 -13.87
C HIS A 64 15.35 -2.37 -14.99
N TYR A 65 14.51 -3.24 -15.50
CA TYR A 65 13.53 -2.92 -16.56
C TYR A 65 12.54 -1.82 -16.14
N LYS A 66 12.01 -1.92 -14.91
CA LYS A 66 10.94 -1.01 -14.45
C LYS A 66 11.46 0.32 -13.91
N HIS A 67 12.59 0.31 -13.22
CA HIS A 67 13.07 1.44 -12.45
C HIS A 67 14.45 1.92 -12.90
N ASN A 68 15.04 1.32 -13.92
CA ASN A 68 16.43 1.58 -14.37
C ASN A 68 17.43 1.48 -13.20
N TRP A 69 17.14 0.64 -12.22
CA TRP A 69 17.95 0.44 -11.04
C TRP A 69 18.76 -0.85 -11.16
N LYS A 70 20.09 -0.72 -11.28
CA LYS A 70 21.01 -1.86 -11.35
C LYS A 70 21.32 -2.31 -9.94
N ILE A 71 20.66 -3.37 -9.51
CA ILE A 71 20.88 -3.99 -8.20
C ILE A 71 21.80 -5.20 -8.32
N GLN A 72 22.45 -5.55 -7.21
CA GLN A 72 23.34 -6.70 -7.11
C GLN A 72 22.65 -7.82 -6.35
N ARG A 73 23.03 -9.09 -6.63
CA ARG A 73 22.45 -10.28 -5.99
C ARG A 73 22.54 -10.21 -4.47
N GLU A 74 23.66 -9.79 -3.94
CA GLU A 74 23.88 -9.67 -2.50
C GLU A 74 23.03 -8.59 -1.82
N TRP A 75 22.42 -7.67 -2.55
CA TRP A 75 21.51 -6.67 -1.98
C TRP A 75 20.12 -7.24 -1.69
N LEU A 76 19.83 -8.45 -2.19
CA LEU A 76 18.52 -9.06 -2.17
C LEU A 76 18.40 -10.13 -1.09
N SER A 77 17.29 -10.13 -0.38
CA SER A 77 16.84 -11.23 0.47
C SER A 77 15.33 -11.37 0.38
N TYR A 78 14.85 -12.61 0.42
CA TYR A 78 13.42 -12.90 0.55
C TYR A 78 12.88 -12.38 1.90
N ILE A 79 11.66 -11.86 1.86
CA ILE A 79 10.92 -11.41 3.06
C ILE A 79 9.52 -12.02 3.02
N PRO A 80 9.01 -12.62 4.11
CA PRO A 80 7.69 -13.25 4.15
C PRO A 80 6.55 -12.23 4.31
N GLY A 81 6.51 -11.20 3.46
CA GLY A 81 5.54 -10.10 3.49
C GLY A 81 6.09 -8.83 4.14
N ILE A 82 5.81 -7.67 3.54
CA ILE A 82 6.42 -6.37 3.91
C ILE A 82 6.07 -5.97 5.35
N VAL A 83 4.83 -6.16 5.80
CA VAL A 83 4.44 -5.82 7.18
C VAL A 83 5.27 -6.60 8.22
N LYS A 84 5.55 -7.90 7.95
CA LYS A 84 6.47 -8.69 8.77
C LYS A 84 7.90 -8.18 8.66
N GLY A 85 8.33 -7.81 7.45
CA GLY A 85 9.64 -7.21 7.20
C GLY A 85 9.87 -5.93 8.02
N ILE A 86 8.86 -5.06 8.11
CA ILE A 86 8.88 -3.88 8.99
C ILE A 86 9.13 -4.31 10.44
N GLY A 87 8.37 -5.31 10.92
CA GLY A 87 8.58 -5.85 12.28
C GLY A 87 10.00 -6.40 12.51
N PHE A 88 10.57 -7.09 11.53
CA PHE A 88 11.95 -7.61 11.62
C PHE A 88 12.99 -6.49 11.65
N VAL A 89 12.81 -5.42 10.85
CA VAL A 89 13.69 -4.25 10.90
C VAL A 89 13.59 -3.57 12.26
N LEU A 90 12.39 -3.40 12.81
CA LEU A 90 12.22 -2.82 14.15
C LEU A 90 12.90 -3.67 15.25
N GLN A 91 12.83 -4.99 15.16
CA GLN A 91 13.54 -5.88 16.11
C GLN A 91 15.05 -5.76 15.99
N CYS A 92 15.56 -5.67 14.76
CA CYS A 92 16.98 -5.64 14.47
C CYS A 92 17.64 -4.28 14.82
N PHE A 93 16.96 -3.17 14.55
CA PHE A 93 17.56 -1.83 14.61
C PHE A 93 17.06 -0.95 15.75
N THR A 94 16.03 -1.37 16.48
CA THR A 94 15.44 -0.60 17.57
C THR A 94 15.23 -1.47 18.82
N LYS A 95 14.98 -0.82 19.95
CA LYS A 95 14.58 -1.45 21.20
C LYS A 95 13.24 -0.89 21.68
N PRO A 96 12.53 -1.54 22.63
CA PRO A 96 11.36 -0.95 23.27
C PRO A 96 11.63 0.45 23.80
N GLY A 97 10.71 1.39 23.53
CA GLY A 97 10.85 2.81 23.87
C GLY A 97 11.53 3.68 22.81
N ASP A 98 12.19 3.09 21.80
CA ASP A 98 12.64 3.87 20.64
C ASP A 98 11.44 4.36 19.82
N LYS A 99 11.63 5.44 19.07
CA LYS A 99 10.58 6.13 18.30
C LYS A 99 10.65 5.78 16.82
N VAL A 100 9.46 5.61 16.25
CA VAL A 100 9.24 5.34 14.82
C VAL A 100 8.37 6.44 14.23
N ILE A 101 8.88 7.12 13.22
CA ILE A 101 8.17 8.21 12.53
C ILE A 101 7.31 7.63 11.41
N ILE A 102 6.06 8.04 11.33
CA ILE A 102 5.14 7.78 10.22
C ILE A 102 4.45 9.05 9.76
N GLN A 103 3.94 9.07 8.53
CA GLN A 103 3.38 10.24 7.88
C GLN A 103 1.88 10.08 7.58
N PRO A 104 0.99 10.23 8.61
CA PRO A 104 -0.44 10.05 8.41
C PRO A 104 -1.08 11.20 7.59
N PRO A 105 -2.28 10.90 6.97
CA PRO A 105 -2.95 9.60 6.96
C PRO A 105 -2.15 8.59 6.14
N VAL A 106 -1.85 7.42 6.73
CA VAL A 106 -0.99 6.41 6.10
C VAL A 106 -1.46 5.00 6.45
N TYR A 107 -1.01 4.02 5.71
CA TYR A 107 -1.34 2.60 5.90
C TYR A 107 -1.23 2.19 7.37
N HIS A 108 -2.34 1.78 7.97
CA HIS A 108 -2.49 1.59 9.42
C HIS A 108 -1.51 0.61 10.08
N PRO A 109 -0.99 -0.45 9.41
CA PRO A 109 0.05 -1.29 10.01
C PRO A 109 1.35 -0.55 10.35
N PHE A 110 1.63 0.60 9.72
CA PHE A 110 2.80 1.41 10.07
C PHE A 110 2.72 1.98 11.49
N ARG A 111 1.50 2.12 12.03
CA ARG A 111 1.25 2.46 13.42
C ARG A 111 1.18 1.20 14.31
N ILE A 112 0.36 0.24 13.89
CA ILE A 112 0.02 -0.95 14.69
C ILE A 112 1.24 -1.81 15.00
N VAL A 113 2.15 -2.00 14.03
CA VAL A 113 3.33 -2.85 14.21
C VAL A 113 4.31 -2.26 15.24
N PRO A 114 4.74 -0.98 15.13
CA PRO A 114 5.59 -0.39 16.17
C PRO A 114 4.94 -0.38 17.55
N GLU A 115 3.67 0.03 17.68
CA GLU A 115 2.95 0.06 18.95
C GLU A 115 2.91 -1.32 19.64
N ASN A 116 2.52 -2.36 18.90
CA ASN A 116 2.47 -3.74 19.42
C ASN A 116 3.86 -4.31 19.78
N MET A 117 4.91 -3.70 19.23
CA MET A 117 6.29 -4.05 19.55
C MET A 117 6.91 -3.12 20.61
N HIS A 118 6.10 -2.31 21.28
CA HIS A 118 6.50 -1.35 22.31
C HIS A 118 7.47 -0.26 21.83
N ARG A 119 7.34 0.17 20.56
CA ARG A 119 7.97 1.38 20.03
C ARG A 119 6.97 2.51 20.08
N GLU A 120 7.44 3.70 20.35
CA GLU A 120 6.60 4.90 20.34
C GLU A 120 6.43 5.39 18.90
N VAL A 121 5.18 5.67 18.49
CA VAL A 121 4.90 6.22 17.16
C VAL A 121 4.89 7.74 17.22
N VAL A 122 5.71 8.35 16.37
CA VAL A 122 5.77 9.80 16.19
C VAL A 122 5.10 10.16 14.87
N TYR A 123 4.15 11.08 14.93
CA TYR A 123 3.43 11.52 13.73
C TYR A 123 4.10 12.75 13.10
N ASN A 124 4.37 12.65 11.81
CA ASN A 124 4.66 13.76 10.91
C ASN A 124 3.52 13.86 9.88
N PRO A 125 2.38 14.49 10.22
CA PRO A 125 1.22 14.54 9.37
C PRO A 125 1.51 15.18 8.02
N LEU A 126 0.97 14.61 6.95
CA LEU A 126 1.06 15.19 5.61
C LEU A 126 0.20 16.46 5.52
N LYS A 127 0.65 17.43 4.72
CA LYS A 127 -0.13 18.61 4.34
C LYS A 127 -0.89 18.33 3.06
N THR A 128 -2.07 18.92 2.92
CA THR A 128 -2.81 18.91 1.66
C THR A 128 -2.59 20.22 0.93
N VAL A 129 -2.08 20.14 -0.28
CA VAL A 129 -1.90 21.28 -1.19
C VAL A 129 -2.55 20.91 -2.52
N ASP A 130 -3.53 21.70 -2.98
CA ASP A 130 -4.27 21.45 -4.22
C ASP A 130 -4.83 20.00 -4.32
N ASP A 131 -5.43 19.50 -3.23
CA ASP A 131 -5.96 18.16 -3.08
C ASP A 131 -4.91 17.02 -3.22
N ILE A 132 -3.63 17.33 -3.10
CA ILE A 132 -2.52 16.37 -3.10
C ILE A 132 -1.79 16.43 -1.77
N TYR A 133 -1.38 15.27 -1.25
CA TYR A 133 -0.55 15.23 -0.04
C TYR A 133 0.90 15.61 -0.35
N GLU A 134 1.47 16.42 0.53
CA GLU A 134 2.88 16.79 0.56
C GLU A 134 3.49 16.54 1.93
N MET A 135 4.79 16.24 1.97
CA MET A 135 5.53 16.06 3.22
C MET A 135 5.76 17.40 3.92
N ASP A 136 5.48 17.46 5.22
CA ASP A 136 5.78 18.61 6.07
C ASP A 136 7.16 18.48 6.70
N PHE A 137 8.18 19.02 6.03
CA PHE A 137 9.56 18.97 6.51
C PHE A 137 9.82 19.84 7.72
N GLU A 138 9.08 20.94 7.89
CA GLU A 138 9.21 21.79 9.07
C GLU A 138 8.70 21.05 10.31
N ASN A 139 7.53 20.44 10.20
CA ASN A 139 7.03 19.57 11.26
C ASN A 139 7.96 18.37 11.48
N LEU A 140 8.47 17.72 10.41
CA LEU A 140 9.39 16.59 10.55
C LEU A 140 10.61 16.94 11.41
N GLU A 141 11.30 18.02 11.08
CA GLU A 141 12.46 18.50 11.88
C GLU A 141 12.08 18.82 13.33
N SER A 142 10.86 19.33 13.58
CA SER A 142 10.40 19.70 14.91
C SER A 142 10.06 18.51 15.82
N VAL A 143 9.69 17.35 15.25
CA VAL A 143 9.30 16.16 16.02
C VAL A 143 10.43 15.15 16.21
N ILE A 144 11.56 15.33 15.52
CA ILE A 144 12.74 14.47 15.64
C ILE A 144 13.48 14.77 16.95
N ASP A 145 13.78 13.72 17.71
CA ASP A 145 14.70 13.72 18.83
C ASP A 145 15.69 12.53 18.76
N GLU A 146 16.56 12.39 19.76
CA GLU A 146 17.59 11.35 19.83
C GLU A 146 17.02 9.91 19.93
N HIS A 147 15.74 9.76 20.25
CA HIS A 147 15.06 8.46 20.34
C HIS A 147 14.44 8.04 19.02
N CYS A 148 14.29 8.94 18.04
CA CYS A 148 13.83 8.62 16.71
C CYS A 148 14.87 7.78 15.95
N LYS A 149 14.55 6.52 15.64
CA LYS A 149 15.48 5.57 15.02
C LYS A 149 15.08 5.16 13.62
N VAL A 150 13.80 5.15 13.32
CA VAL A 150 13.23 4.66 12.07
C VAL A 150 12.18 5.63 11.57
N LEU A 151 12.14 5.83 10.24
CA LEU A 151 11.00 6.41 9.54
C LEU A 151 10.47 5.38 8.55
N ILE A 152 9.14 5.15 8.57
CA ILE A 152 8.49 4.25 7.60
C ILE A 152 7.86 5.10 6.51
N LEU A 153 8.43 5.02 5.31
CA LEU A 153 7.99 5.70 4.11
C LEU A 153 7.03 4.82 3.30
N CYS A 154 5.88 5.33 2.93
CA CYS A 154 4.97 4.73 1.95
C CYS A 154 5.23 5.31 0.56
N ASN A 155 5.78 4.55 -0.37
CA ASN A 155 6.24 5.03 -1.67
C ASN A 155 5.93 4.05 -2.83
N PRO A 156 4.90 4.25 -3.64
CA PRO A 156 3.88 5.32 -3.62
C PRO A 156 2.98 5.30 -2.38
N HIS A 157 2.40 6.45 -2.07
CA HIS A 157 1.66 6.64 -0.84
C HIS A 157 0.25 6.01 -0.85
N ASN A 158 -0.11 5.33 0.22
CA ASN A 158 -1.45 4.79 0.51
C ASN A 158 -1.94 5.38 1.84
N PRO A 159 -3.09 6.09 1.89
CA PRO A 159 -4.22 6.01 0.95
C PRO A 159 -4.23 7.06 -0.17
N GLY A 160 -3.42 8.09 -0.13
CA GLY A 160 -3.51 9.25 -1.02
C GLY A 160 -3.10 9.01 -2.48
N GLY A 161 -2.47 7.85 -2.78
CA GLY A 161 -2.05 7.51 -4.15
C GLY A 161 -0.89 8.38 -4.70
N VAL A 162 -0.16 9.10 -3.86
CA VAL A 162 0.88 10.03 -4.32
C VAL A 162 2.14 9.28 -4.76
N VAL A 163 2.67 9.66 -5.91
CA VAL A 163 4.02 9.32 -6.38
C VAL A 163 4.95 10.47 -6.00
N TRP A 164 5.83 10.24 -5.03
CA TRP A 164 6.70 11.28 -4.52
C TRP A 164 7.70 11.78 -5.57
N LYS A 165 7.87 13.10 -5.64
CA LYS A 165 8.88 13.72 -6.51
C LYS A 165 10.28 13.38 -6.02
N LYS A 166 11.24 13.25 -6.96
CA LYS A 166 12.62 12.93 -6.64
C LYS A 166 13.20 13.88 -5.60
N ASP A 167 13.02 15.20 -5.79
CA ASP A 167 13.55 16.21 -4.87
C ASP A 167 12.98 16.11 -3.46
N THR A 168 11.70 15.73 -3.33
CA THR A 168 11.07 15.45 -2.03
C THR A 168 11.74 14.27 -1.33
N LEU A 169 12.03 13.19 -2.07
CA LEU A 169 12.71 12.01 -1.52
C LEU A 169 14.17 12.30 -1.17
N VAL A 170 14.87 13.11 -1.97
CA VAL A 170 16.24 13.57 -1.66
C VAL A 170 16.25 14.33 -0.35
N LYS A 171 15.35 15.32 -0.20
CA LYS A 171 15.23 16.10 1.03
C LYS A 171 14.90 15.21 2.26
N LEU A 172 14.02 14.23 2.09
CA LEU A 172 13.73 13.27 3.15
C LEU A 172 14.97 12.48 3.57
N ALA A 173 15.76 12.00 2.59
CA ALA A 173 17.00 11.28 2.85
C ALA A 173 18.03 12.14 3.61
N GLU A 174 18.17 13.41 3.23
CA GLU A 174 19.07 14.36 3.91
C GLU A 174 18.65 14.58 5.37
N VAL A 175 17.36 14.78 5.65
CA VAL A 175 16.85 14.93 7.03
C VAL A 175 17.10 13.65 7.82
N CYS A 176 16.75 12.50 7.29
CA CYS A 176 16.93 11.22 7.99
C CYS A 176 18.40 10.92 8.27
N ALA A 177 19.28 11.13 7.30
CA ALA A 177 20.73 10.92 7.47
C ALA A 177 21.35 11.87 8.50
N LYS A 178 20.96 13.16 8.49
CA LYS A 178 21.39 14.15 9.48
C LYS A 178 21.11 13.71 10.92
N HIS A 179 20.02 13.01 11.14
CA HIS A 179 19.56 12.55 12.47
C HIS A 179 19.82 11.06 12.72
N ASN A 180 20.58 10.36 11.85
CA ASN A 180 20.85 8.93 11.93
C ASN A 180 19.58 8.06 11.99
N ILE A 181 18.54 8.43 11.22
CA ILE A 181 17.28 7.72 11.11
C ILE A 181 17.34 6.77 9.92
N LEU A 182 17.07 5.47 10.16
CA LEU A 182 16.93 4.46 9.11
C LEU A 182 15.56 4.62 8.43
N VAL A 183 15.53 4.68 7.10
CA VAL A 183 14.29 4.72 6.33
C VAL A 183 13.90 3.31 5.90
N ILE A 184 12.71 2.87 6.28
CA ILE A 184 12.05 1.70 5.68
C ILE A 184 11.18 2.22 4.55
N SER A 185 11.55 1.96 3.30
CA SER A 185 10.73 2.32 2.14
C SER A 185 9.86 1.15 1.72
N ASP A 186 8.55 1.23 2.04
CA ASP A 186 7.55 0.30 1.52
C ASP A 186 7.13 0.71 0.12
N GLU A 187 7.62 -0.05 -0.87
CA GLU A 187 7.41 0.21 -2.29
C GLU A 187 6.52 -0.86 -2.96
N ILE A 188 5.60 -1.45 -2.20
CA ILE A 188 4.69 -2.49 -2.71
C ILE A 188 3.80 -2.01 -3.88
N HIS A 189 3.60 -0.71 -4.03
CA HIS A 189 2.84 -0.09 -5.11
C HIS A 189 3.72 0.50 -6.23
N ALA A 190 5.03 0.26 -6.23
CA ALA A 190 5.99 0.87 -7.14
C ALA A 190 5.62 0.74 -8.64
N GLU A 191 5.25 -0.47 -9.08
CA GLU A 191 4.90 -0.73 -10.47
C GLU A 191 3.53 -0.17 -10.87
N MET A 192 2.75 0.30 -9.91
CA MET A 192 1.38 0.78 -10.12
C MET A 192 1.28 2.30 -10.31
N ALA A 193 2.40 3.01 -10.42
CA ALA A 193 2.41 4.40 -10.86
C ALA A 193 1.77 4.52 -12.24
N TYR A 194 0.83 5.47 -12.43
CA TYR A 194 0.15 5.64 -13.72
C TYR A 194 1.10 6.14 -14.80
N PRO A 195 0.79 5.94 -16.10
CA PRO A 195 1.74 6.18 -17.19
C PRO A 195 2.38 7.57 -17.23
N GLN A 196 1.70 8.59 -16.74
CA GLN A 196 2.17 9.97 -16.68
C GLN A 196 3.05 10.28 -15.46
N TYR A 197 3.21 9.34 -14.52
CA TYR A 197 4.02 9.52 -13.30
C TYR A 197 5.17 8.52 -13.25
N THR A 198 6.33 8.97 -12.81
CA THR A 198 7.51 8.13 -12.65
C THR A 198 7.75 7.86 -11.17
N HIS A 199 7.65 6.59 -10.78
CA HIS A 199 8.09 6.16 -9.47
C HIS A 199 9.62 6.19 -9.37
N HIS A 200 10.11 6.72 -8.26
CA HIS A 200 11.54 6.73 -7.92
C HIS A 200 11.73 5.84 -6.69
N PRO A 201 12.38 4.65 -6.82
CA PRO A 201 12.78 3.88 -5.65
C PRO A 201 13.63 4.76 -4.73
N PHE A 202 13.31 4.78 -3.44
CA PHE A 202 13.94 5.73 -2.50
C PHE A 202 15.48 5.64 -2.51
N ALA A 203 16.01 4.42 -2.50
CA ALA A 203 17.47 4.22 -2.54
C ALA A 203 18.16 4.72 -3.81
N THR A 204 17.41 5.08 -4.88
CA THR A 204 17.99 5.54 -6.16
C THR A 204 18.12 7.06 -6.26
N VAL A 205 17.49 7.81 -5.37
CA VAL A 205 17.38 9.27 -5.52
C VAL A 205 18.68 10.00 -5.19
N SER A 206 19.49 9.43 -4.28
CA SER A 206 20.83 9.92 -3.92
C SER A 206 21.65 8.82 -3.24
N GLU A 207 22.97 9.02 -3.14
CA GLU A 207 23.86 8.16 -2.36
C GLU A 207 23.47 8.15 -0.87
N THR A 208 23.06 9.29 -0.33
CA THR A 208 22.55 9.42 1.04
C THR A 208 21.34 8.52 1.26
N ALA A 209 20.37 8.51 0.33
CA ALA A 209 19.20 7.64 0.40
C ALA A 209 19.57 6.15 0.35
N ALA A 210 20.50 5.76 -0.53
CA ALA A 210 20.99 4.40 -0.60
C ALA A 210 21.67 3.93 0.72
N ASN A 211 22.37 4.86 1.38
CA ASN A 211 23.13 4.59 2.60
C ASN A 211 22.29 4.58 3.89
N CYS A 212 21.06 5.09 3.88
CA CYS A 212 20.21 5.16 5.08
C CYS A 212 18.89 4.40 4.93
N SER A 213 18.76 3.46 3.97
CA SER A 213 17.46 2.82 3.72
C SER A 213 17.49 1.32 3.53
N ILE A 214 16.33 0.72 3.82
CA ILE A 214 15.92 -0.62 3.44
C ILE A 214 14.68 -0.46 2.56
N THR A 215 14.75 -0.90 1.30
CA THR A 215 13.62 -0.90 0.38
C THR A 215 12.94 -2.26 0.38
N PHE A 216 11.63 -2.29 0.54
CA PHE A 216 10.81 -3.49 0.40
C PHE A 216 9.95 -3.40 -0.87
N MET A 217 9.98 -4.45 -1.68
CA MET A 217 9.16 -4.60 -2.87
C MET A 217 8.49 -5.97 -2.92
N ALA A 218 7.42 -6.09 -3.72
CA ALA A 218 6.69 -7.34 -3.87
C ALA A 218 5.87 -7.38 -5.16
N PRO A 219 5.72 -8.53 -5.82
CA PRO A 219 4.80 -8.72 -6.94
C PRO A 219 3.32 -8.80 -6.50
N SER A 220 3.06 -8.86 -5.21
CA SER A 220 1.77 -9.27 -4.64
C SER A 220 0.60 -8.35 -4.98
N LYS A 221 0.79 -7.02 -4.95
CA LYS A 221 -0.25 -6.06 -5.34
C LYS A 221 -0.34 -5.89 -6.85
N THR A 222 0.79 -5.87 -7.50
CA THR A 222 0.92 -5.71 -8.95
C THR A 222 0.21 -6.85 -9.72
N PHE A 223 0.38 -8.08 -9.27
CA PHE A 223 -0.13 -9.28 -9.96
C PHE A 223 -1.25 -10.01 -9.22
N ASN A 224 -1.83 -9.37 -8.19
CA ASN A 224 -2.96 -9.92 -7.43
C ASN A 224 -2.68 -11.30 -6.80
N ILE A 225 -1.53 -11.44 -6.15
CA ILE A 225 -1.05 -12.68 -5.52
C ILE A 225 -0.71 -12.50 -4.03
N ALA A 226 -1.39 -11.59 -3.34
CA ALA A 226 -1.10 -11.29 -1.93
C ALA A 226 -1.18 -12.54 -1.02
N GLY A 227 -2.06 -13.50 -1.33
CA GLY A 227 -2.21 -14.76 -0.59
C GLY A 227 -1.01 -15.72 -0.69
N ILE A 228 -0.09 -15.50 -1.64
CA ILE A 228 1.15 -16.30 -1.79
C ILE A 228 2.23 -15.83 -0.80
N VAL A 229 2.10 -14.61 -0.27
CA VAL A 229 3.02 -14.06 0.75
C VAL A 229 4.47 -14.05 0.26
N THR A 230 4.75 -13.26 -0.75
CA THR A 230 6.10 -13.09 -1.29
C THR A 230 6.47 -11.62 -1.36
N SER A 231 7.64 -11.27 -0.88
CA SER A 231 8.29 -9.97 -1.00
C SER A 231 9.80 -10.11 -0.85
N TYR A 232 10.52 -9.05 -1.09
CA TYR A 232 11.97 -9.03 -0.94
C TYR A 232 12.44 -7.65 -0.47
N SER A 233 13.62 -7.63 0.14
CA SER A 233 14.34 -6.41 0.49
C SER A 233 15.45 -6.14 -0.51
N ILE A 234 15.75 -4.85 -0.72
CA ILE A 234 16.91 -4.36 -1.46
C ILE A 234 17.67 -3.42 -0.54
N ILE A 235 18.93 -3.76 -0.20
CA ILE A 235 19.75 -2.99 0.75
C ILE A 235 21.14 -2.75 0.14
N PRO A 236 21.40 -1.55 -0.44
CA PRO A 236 22.69 -1.21 -1.01
C PRO A 236 23.81 -1.08 0.03
N ASN A 237 23.53 -0.45 1.18
CA ASN A 237 24.50 -0.24 2.25
C ASN A 237 24.94 -1.56 2.88
N ALA A 238 26.25 -1.83 2.87
CA ALA A 238 26.81 -3.11 3.32
C ALA A 238 26.62 -3.36 4.82
N GLU A 239 26.77 -2.33 5.66
CA GLU A 239 26.65 -2.46 7.13
C GLU A 239 25.19 -2.74 7.54
N ILE A 240 24.23 -1.99 6.98
CA ILE A 240 22.79 -2.22 7.20
C ILE A 240 22.42 -3.63 6.73
N ARG A 241 22.88 -4.01 5.56
CA ARG A 241 22.61 -5.29 4.92
C ARG A 241 23.15 -6.47 5.75
N GLU A 242 24.41 -6.44 6.14
CA GLU A 242 25.03 -7.47 6.94
C GLU A 242 24.30 -7.67 8.26
N LYS A 243 24.02 -6.57 8.96
CA LYS A 243 23.28 -6.61 10.22
C LYS A 243 21.89 -7.21 10.07
N PHE A 244 21.12 -6.76 9.07
CA PHE A 244 19.75 -7.22 8.87
C PHE A 244 19.70 -8.66 8.35
N TYR A 245 20.55 -9.03 7.39
CA TYR A 245 20.51 -10.37 6.83
C TYR A 245 21.03 -11.43 7.82
N SER A 246 22.06 -11.11 8.61
CA SER A 246 22.49 -11.99 9.71
C SER A 246 21.37 -12.21 10.75
N PHE A 247 20.58 -11.18 11.06
CA PHE A 247 19.39 -11.32 11.91
C PHE A 247 18.33 -12.22 11.26
N MET A 248 18.05 -12.04 9.96
CA MET A 248 17.08 -12.84 9.22
C MET A 248 17.51 -14.31 9.15
N GLU A 249 18.79 -14.58 8.88
CA GLU A 249 19.38 -15.93 8.82
C GLU A 249 19.34 -16.63 10.18
N ALA A 250 19.71 -15.92 11.24
CA ALA A 250 19.70 -16.46 12.60
C ALA A 250 18.30 -16.92 13.06
N GLY A 251 17.24 -16.30 12.52
CA GLY A 251 15.85 -16.69 12.79
C GLY A 251 15.21 -17.55 11.71
N GLU A 252 15.94 -17.93 10.65
CA GLU A 252 15.40 -18.60 9.44
C GLU A 252 14.21 -17.84 8.81
N PHE A 253 14.17 -16.51 8.96
CA PHE A 253 13.05 -15.68 8.51
C PHE A 253 13.10 -15.39 6.99
N ASN A 254 14.22 -15.61 6.33
CA ASN A 254 14.46 -15.39 4.91
C ASN A 254 14.16 -16.61 4.03
N ALA A 255 13.63 -17.68 4.61
CA ALA A 255 13.21 -18.87 3.85
C ALA A 255 11.79 -18.69 3.30
N GLY A 256 11.66 -18.70 1.98
CA GLY A 256 10.37 -18.66 1.29
C GLY A 256 9.79 -20.04 1.01
N THR A 257 8.57 -20.05 0.50
CA THR A 257 7.93 -21.30 0.03
C THR A 257 8.21 -21.53 -1.44
N VAL A 258 8.14 -22.80 -1.87
CA VAL A 258 8.31 -23.15 -3.29
C VAL A 258 7.34 -22.39 -4.20
N PHE A 259 6.12 -22.13 -3.74
CA PHE A 259 5.14 -21.37 -4.53
C PHE A 259 5.42 -19.87 -4.55
N ALA A 260 6.02 -19.32 -3.49
CA ALA A 260 6.44 -17.93 -3.44
C ALA A 260 7.52 -17.64 -4.48
N TYR A 261 8.53 -18.50 -4.57
CA TYR A 261 9.60 -18.37 -5.58
C TYR A 261 9.06 -18.56 -6.99
N THR A 262 8.30 -19.64 -7.22
CA THR A 262 7.70 -19.94 -8.54
C THR A 262 6.81 -18.81 -9.04
N ALA A 263 5.95 -18.27 -8.19
CA ALA A 263 5.03 -17.21 -8.57
C ALA A 263 5.75 -15.89 -8.85
N THR A 264 6.76 -15.53 -8.05
CA THR A 264 7.56 -14.31 -8.26
C THR A 264 8.34 -14.37 -9.56
N GLU A 265 9.02 -15.49 -9.82
CA GLU A 265 9.77 -15.69 -11.04
C GLU A 265 8.86 -15.58 -12.28
N ALA A 266 7.70 -16.26 -12.27
CA ALA A 266 6.75 -16.18 -13.36
C ALA A 266 6.17 -14.76 -13.52
N ALA A 267 5.86 -14.07 -12.41
CA ALA A 267 5.33 -12.72 -12.43
C ALA A 267 6.28 -11.74 -13.12
N TYR A 268 7.56 -11.78 -12.78
CA TYR A 268 8.55 -10.85 -13.29
C TYR A 268 9.07 -11.22 -14.69
N THR A 269 9.11 -12.50 -15.01
CA THR A 269 9.53 -12.95 -16.36
C THR A 269 8.48 -12.62 -17.41
N TYR A 270 7.20 -12.77 -17.11
CA TYR A 270 6.13 -12.70 -18.11
C TYR A 270 5.13 -11.56 -17.89
N GLY A 271 5.27 -10.79 -16.81
CA GLY A 271 4.21 -9.88 -16.33
C GLY A 271 4.12 -8.52 -17.02
N ALA A 272 5.09 -8.13 -17.87
CA ALA A 272 5.19 -6.76 -18.39
C ALA A 272 3.94 -6.30 -19.15
N GLU A 273 3.43 -7.12 -20.07
CA GLU A 273 2.24 -6.80 -20.88
C GLU A 273 0.97 -6.74 -20.03
N TRP A 274 0.77 -7.72 -19.14
CA TRP A 274 -0.38 -7.76 -18.24
C TRP A 274 -0.39 -6.52 -17.33
N LEU A 275 0.75 -6.14 -16.78
CA LEU A 275 0.89 -4.93 -15.96
C LEU A 275 0.50 -3.68 -16.75
N GLN A 276 0.92 -3.56 -18.00
CA GLN A 276 0.56 -2.41 -18.83
C GLN A 276 -0.96 -2.34 -19.05
N GLN A 277 -1.60 -3.45 -19.40
CA GLN A 277 -3.04 -3.52 -19.61
C GLN A 277 -3.81 -3.21 -18.32
N MET A 278 -3.39 -3.78 -17.19
CA MET A 278 -3.99 -3.54 -15.87
C MET A 278 -3.90 -2.06 -15.50
N ARG A 279 -2.73 -1.43 -15.65
CA ARG A 279 -2.55 0.01 -15.34
C ARG A 279 -3.46 0.89 -16.20
N MET A 280 -3.61 0.58 -17.48
CA MET A 280 -4.53 1.31 -18.37
C MET A 280 -5.97 1.17 -17.88
N TYR A 281 -6.41 -0.04 -17.53
CA TYR A 281 -7.75 -0.29 -17.04
C TYR A 281 -8.03 0.44 -15.71
N ILE A 282 -7.08 0.41 -14.78
CA ILE A 282 -7.19 1.12 -13.50
C ILE A 282 -7.23 2.64 -13.71
N THR A 283 -6.40 3.18 -14.60
CA THR A 283 -6.43 4.62 -14.94
C THR A 283 -7.80 5.06 -15.46
N GLU A 284 -8.43 4.24 -16.30
CA GLU A 284 -9.78 4.48 -16.78
C GLU A 284 -10.84 4.34 -15.66
N ASN A 285 -10.64 3.45 -14.69
CA ASN A 285 -11.49 3.34 -13.52
C ASN A 285 -11.40 4.59 -12.63
N VAL A 286 -10.19 5.14 -12.43
CA VAL A 286 -10.00 6.42 -11.72
C VAL A 286 -10.76 7.53 -12.39
N ARG A 287 -10.58 7.70 -13.72
CA ARG A 287 -11.29 8.72 -14.48
C ARG A 287 -12.80 8.59 -14.34
N PHE A 288 -13.32 7.38 -14.46
CA PHE A 288 -14.75 7.12 -14.30
C PHE A 288 -15.28 7.51 -12.91
N VAL A 289 -14.56 7.15 -11.83
CA VAL A 289 -14.96 7.49 -10.45
C VAL A 289 -14.94 9.02 -10.25
N ASP A 290 -13.88 9.68 -10.71
CA ASP A 290 -13.74 11.14 -10.60
C ASP A 290 -14.86 11.89 -11.36
N GLU A 291 -15.12 11.52 -12.62
CA GLU A 291 -16.20 12.10 -13.44
C GLU A 291 -17.58 11.83 -12.82
N TYR A 292 -17.79 10.63 -12.28
CA TYR A 292 -19.04 10.29 -11.61
C TYR A 292 -19.24 11.13 -10.35
N CYS A 293 -18.22 11.26 -9.51
CA CYS A 293 -18.28 12.09 -8.30
C CYS A 293 -18.56 13.55 -8.65
N LYS A 294 -17.81 14.14 -9.58
CA LYS A 294 -18.01 15.51 -10.01
C LYS A 294 -19.42 15.79 -10.56
N SER A 295 -19.98 14.86 -11.32
CA SER A 295 -21.28 15.06 -11.98
C SER A 295 -22.48 14.67 -11.12
N LYS A 296 -22.38 13.65 -10.28
CA LYS A 296 -23.52 13.04 -9.56
C LYS A 296 -23.39 13.03 -8.04
N LEU A 297 -22.18 13.22 -7.49
CA LEU A 297 -21.88 13.22 -6.06
C LEU A 297 -21.01 14.43 -5.68
N PRO A 298 -21.44 15.69 -5.96
CA PRO A 298 -20.57 16.87 -5.85
C PRO A 298 -20.05 17.17 -4.44
N LYS A 299 -20.59 16.51 -3.41
CA LYS A 299 -20.12 16.59 -2.02
C LYS A 299 -19.02 15.55 -1.68
N ILE A 300 -18.65 14.71 -2.63
CA ILE A 300 -17.55 13.75 -2.49
C ILE A 300 -16.48 14.14 -3.52
N LYS A 301 -15.28 14.45 -3.03
CA LYS A 301 -14.12 14.74 -3.87
C LYS A 301 -13.21 13.55 -3.96
N VAL A 302 -12.69 13.30 -5.14
CA VAL A 302 -11.62 12.32 -5.35
C VAL A 302 -10.28 13.03 -5.20
N TYR A 303 -9.43 12.60 -4.25
CA TYR A 303 -8.03 12.98 -4.29
C TYR A 303 -7.41 12.33 -5.53
N PRO A 304 -6.79 13.11 -6.44
CA PRO A 304 -6.33 12.59 -7.73
C PRO A 304 -5.16 11.60 -7.54
N PRO A 305 -5.41 10.28 -7.59
CA PRO A 305 -4.34 9.32 -7.36
C PRO A 305 -3.37 9.30 -8.55
N GLN A 306 -2.10 9.08 -8.25
CA GLN A 306 -1.01 9.00 -9.22
C GLN A 306 -0.52 7.55 -9.36
N ALA A 307 -0.94 6.67 -8.45
CA ALA A 307 -0.59 5.25 -8.42
C ALA A 307 -1.66 4.42 -7.70
N SER A 308 -1.53 3.10 -7.78
CA SER A 308 -2.37 2.12 -7.10
C SER A 308 -3.77 1.96 -7.70
N PHE A 309 -4.56 1.06 -7.12
CA PHE A 309 -5.99 0.86 -7.40
C PHE A 309 -6.86 1.28 -6.20
N LEU A 310 -6.32 2.17 -5.37
CA LEU A 310 -6.96 2.69 -4.17
C LEU A 310 -7.22 4.17 -4.37
N VAL A 311 -8.45 4.61 -4.15
CA VAL A 311 -8.89 5.98 -4.31
C VAL A 311 -9.28 6.54 -2.95
N TRP A 312 -8.76 7.70 -2.60
CA TRP A 312 -9.09 8.42 -1.40
C TRP A 312 -10.22 9.40 -1.66
N LEU A 313 -11.35 9.21 -0.98
CA LEU A 313 -12.56 10.01 -1.12
C LEU A 313 -12.65 10.99 0.05
N ASP A 314 -12.63 12.29 -0.23
CA ASP A 314 -12.97 13.33 0.74
C ASP A 314 -14.49 13.49 0.79
N CYS A 315 -15.07 13.13 1.92
CA CYS A 315 -16.50 13.17 2.19
C CYS A 315 -16.90 14.27 3.18
N ARG A 316 -16.00 15.18 3.56
CA ARG A 316 -16.22 16.20 4.58
C ARG A 316 -17.37 17.15 4.25
N ASP A 317 -17.64 17.41 2.96
CA ASP A 317 -18.76 18.24 2.51
C ASP A 317 -20.14 17.58 2.72
N LEU A 318 -20.20 16.29 3.06
CA LEU A 318 -21.43 15.61 3.51
C LEU A 318 -21.85 16.06 4.90
N LYS A 319 -20.94 16.66 5.71
CA LYS A 319 -21.17 17.12 7.08
C LYS A 319 -21.65 16.01 8.04
N LEU A 320 -21.18 14.80 7.81
CA LEU A 320 -21.46 13.63 8.65
C LEU A 320 -20.29 13.38 9.60
N SER A 321 -20.59 12.91 10.80
CA SER A 321 -19.58 12.32 11.69
C SER A 321 -19.01 11.02 11.06
N GLN A 322 -17.85 10.57 11.49
CA GLN A 322 -17.22 9.36 10.92
C GLN A 322 -18.11 8.12 11.05
N PRO A 323 -18.78 7.83 12.20
CA PRO A 323 -19.72 6.71 12.28
C PRO A 323 -20.91 6.83 11.32
N GLU A 324 -21.46 8.05 11.14
CA GLU A 324 -22.55 8.29 10.21
C GLU A 324 -22.10 8.10 8.75
N LEU A 325 -20.84 8.50 8.44
CA LEU A 325 -20.24 8.31 7.13
C LEU A 325 -20.07 6.82 6.84
N VAL A 326 -19.53 6.04 7.78
CA VAL A 326 -19.40 4.58 7.65
C VAL A 326 -20.78 3.95 7.44
N SER A 327 -21.78 4.31 8.25
CA SER A 327 -23.16 3.80 8.11
C SER A 327 -23.79 4.16 6.77
N LEU A 328 -23.52 5.37 6.24
CA LEU A 328 -23.99 5.76 4.90
C LEU A 328 -23.47 4.80 3.82
N PHE A 329 -22.21 4.48 3.85
CA PHE A 329 -21.61 3.55 2.88
C PHE A 329 -22.04 2.12 3.13
N GLN A 330 -21.88 1.60 4.35
CA GLN A 330 -22.07 0.21 4.69
C GLN A 330 -23.55 -0.17 4.79
N ASP A 331 -24.33 0.54 5.63
CA ASP A 331 -25.68 0.13 5.96
C ASP A 331 -26.72 0.62 4.94
N LYS A 332 -26.53 1.85 4.42
CA LYS A 332 -27.50 2.46 3.50
C LYS A 332 -27.19 2.19 2.03
N ALA A 333 -25.90 2.20 1.64
CA ALA A 333 -25.50 1.92 0.27
C ALA A 333 -25.08 0.46 0.03
N GLY A 334 -24.86 -0.35 1.06
CA GLY A 334 -24.41 -1.73 0.95
C GLY A 334 -22.97 -1.88 0.46
N LEU A 335 -22.12 -0.89 0.72
CA LEU A 335 -20.74 -0.83 0.23
C LEU A 335 -19.75 -0.91 1.40
N LEU A 336 -18.87 -1.87 1.40
CA LEU A 336 -17.82 -1.97 2.40
C LEU A 336 -16.52 -1.34 1.87
N LEU A 337 -16.18 -0.16 2.37
CA LEU A 337 -14.93 0.57 2.12
C LEU A 337 -14.09 0.59 3.42
N ASN A 338 -12.82 1.00 3.30
CA ASN A 338 -12.06 1.29 4.51
C ASN A 338 -12.44 2.66 5.08
N ASP A 339 -12.72 2.66 6.38
CA ASP A 339 -12.90 3.86 7.18
C ASP A 339 -11.60 4.70 7.18
N GLY A 340 -11.74 5.99 6.86
CA GLY A 340 -10.58 6.87 6.78
C GLY A 340 -9.87 7.07 8.11
N SER A 341 -10.59 7.05 9.22
CA SER A 341 -10.00 7.24 10.56
C SER A 341 -8.95 6.17 10.93
N MET A 342 -9.03 4.98 10.34
CA MET A 342 -8.04 3.91 10.57
C MET A 342 -6.63 4.26 10.07
N PHE A 343 -6.51 5.24 9.15
CA PHE A 343 -5.23 5.68 8.60
C PHE A 343 -4.52 6.72 9.47
N GLY A 344 -5.09 7.05 10.63
CA GLY A 344 -4.53 8.00 11.60
C GLY A 344 -4.97 9.45 11.38
N PRO A 345 -4.29 10.40 12.05
CA PRO A 345 -4.62 11.82 11.96
C PRO A 345 -4.79 12.31 10.52
N GLY A 346 -5.85 13.06 10.25
CA GLY A 346 -6.20 13.55 8.91
C GLY A 346 -7.00 12.57 8.06
N GLY A 347 -7.35 11.39 8.61
CA GLY A 347 -8.19 10.41 7.91
C GLY A 347 -9.70 10.59 8.15
N GLU A 348 -10.09 11.34 9.17
CA GLU A 348 -11.50 11.61 9.47
C GLU A 348 -12.19 12.35 8.33
N GLY A 349 -13.43 12.00 8.08
CA GLY A 349 -14.22 12.54 6.96
C GLY A 349 -13.86 11.94 5.60
N HIS A 350 -13.00 10.93 5.57
CA HIS A 350 -12.58 10.26 4.34
C HIS A 350 -12.97 8.78 4.33
N MET A 351 -13.03 8.22 3.12
CA MET A 351 -13.20 6.78 2.87
C MET A 351 -12.21 6.32 1.79
N ARG A 352 -11.61 5.14 1.92
CA ARG A 352 -10.74 4.57 0.88
C ARG A 352 -11.49 3.54 0.05
N LEU A 353 -11.66 3.83 -1.24
CA LEU A 353 -12.32 2.99 -2.22
C LEU A 353 -11.30 2.15 -3.01
N ASN A 354 -11.48 0.84 -3.04
CA ASN A 354 -10.75 -0.05 -3.95
C ASN A 354 -11.47 -0.09 -5.31
N ILE A 355 -10.76 0.33 -6.36
CA ILE A 355 -11.25 0.34 -7.74
C ILE A 355 -10.66 -0.76 -8.62
N GLY A 356 -9.93 -1.69 -8.04
CA GLY A 356 -9.35 -2.86 -8.70
C GLY A 356 -10.40 -3.94 -9.03
N CYS A 357 -11.50 -3.53 -9.67
CA CYS A 357 -12.63 -4.40 -10.00
C CYS A 357 -13.21 -4.03 -11.38
N PRO A 358 -14.09 -4.87 -11.95
CA PRO A 358 -14.79 -4.55 -13.19
C PRO A 358 -15.57 -3.25 -13.10
N ARG A 359 -15.57 -2.45 -14.19
CA ARG A 359 -16.29 -1.17 -14.29
C ARG A 359 -17.76 -1.27 -13.91
N SER A 360 -18.43 -2.37 -14.26
CA SER A 360 -19.83 -2.62 -13.92
C SER A 360 -20.05 -2.65 -12.39
N VAL A 361 -19.11 -3.22 -11.62
CA VAL A 361 -19.18 -3.23 -10.16
C VAL A 361 -19.07 -1.81 -9.62
N LEU A 362 -18.13 -1.02 -10.11
CA LEU A 362 -17.96 0.40 -9.71
C LEU A 362 -19.20 1.23 -10.05
N SER A 363 -19.76 1.08 -11.26
CA SER A 363 -20.96 1.80 -11.67
C SER A 363 -22.14 1.49 -10.74
N SER A 364 -22.39 0.21 -10.48
CA SER A 364 -23.46 -0.22 -9.56
C SER A 364 -23.24 0.29 -8.13
N ALA A 365 -22.00 0.27 -7.65
CA ALA A 365 -21.64 0.76 -6.32
C ALA A 365 -21.88 2.27 -6.19
N LEU A 366 -21.42 3.06 -7.16
CA LEU A 366 -21.61 4.51 -7.16
C LEU A 366 -23.09 4.91 -7.31
N ASP A 367 -23.88 4.16 -8.10
CA ASP A 367 -25.33 4.38 -8.21
C ASP A 367 -26.05 4.05 -6.89
N ALA A 368 -25.60 3.00 -6.16
CA ALA A 368 -26.13 2.68 -4.83
C ALA A 368 -25.80 3.78 -3.81
N LEU A 369 -24.57 4.27 -3.82
CA LEU A 369 -24.13 5.39 -2.97
C LEU A 369 -24.94 6.65 -3.24
N LYS A 370 -25.16 7.00 -4.52
CA LYS A 370 -25.99 8.14 -4.92
C LYS A 370 -27.40 8.03 -4.36
N LYS A 371 -28.04 6.88 -4.53
CA LYS A 371 -29.38 6.65 -3.99
C LYS A 371 -29.44 6.78 -2.47
N ALA A 372 -28.41 6.31 -1.77
CA ALA A 372 -28.33 6.44 -0.30
C ALA A 372 -28.18 7.89 0.15
N ILE A 373 -27.37 8.68 -0.56
CA ILE A 373 -27.18 10.12 -0.28
C ILE A 373 -28.46 10.91 -0.55
N ASP A 374 -29.12 10.67 -1.70
CA ASP A 374 -30.36 11.37 -2.08
C ASP A 374 -31.46 11.10 -1.01
N LYS A 375 -31.61 9.86 -0.55
CA LYS A 375 -32.57 9.51 0.52
C LYS A 375 -32.22 10.18 1.86
N ASN A 376 -30.93 10.26 2.19
CA ASN A 376 -30.48 10.89 3.43
C ASN A 376 -30.78 12.41 3.42
N CYS A 377 -30.57 13.08 2.30
CA CYS A 377 -30.91 14.49 2.14
C CYS A 377 -32.40 14.78 2.31
N LEU A 378 -33.28 13.90 1.83
CA LEU A 378 -34.74 14.06 1.97
C LEU A 378 -35.21 13.94 3.43
N LEU A 379 -34.55 13.15 4.27
CA LEU A 379 -34.86 13.01 5.69
C LEU A 379 -34.52 14.26 6.51
N TYR A 380 -33.51 15.01 6.11
CA TYR A 380 -33.10 16.27 6.79
C TYR A 380 -33.83 17.52 6.27
N THR A 381 -34.54 17.44 5.14
CA THR A 381 -35.28 18.57 4.54
C THR A 381 -36.80 18.48 4.78
N SER A 382 -37.32 17.41 5.35
CA SER A 382 -38.70 17.32 5.76
C SER A 382 -38.92 18.18 7.01
N PRO A 383 -39.84 19.16 7.00
CA PRO A 383 -40.18 19.87 8.24
C PRO A 383 -40.71 18.85 9.24
N SER A 384 -40.19 18.92 10.46
CA SER A 384 -40.78 18.19 11.60
C SER A 384 -42.27 18.53 11.64
N PRO A 385 -43.16 17.56 11.71
CA PRO A 385 -44.55 17.87 12.00
C PRO A 385 -44.57 18.43 13.44
N ARG A 386 -44.59 19.74 13.56
CA ARG A 386 -45.03 20.39 14.78
C ARG A 386 -46.49 20.69 14.61
N ASP A 387 -47.23 19.99 15.42
CA ASP A 387 -48.60 20.21 15.85
C ASP A 387 -49.69 20.06 14.81
#